data_d77fad8b34694ddcda6d60e17550d710
#
_entry.id   d77fad8b34694ddcda6d60e17550d710
#
_cell.length_a   1.000
_cell.length_b   1.000
_cell.length_c   1.000
_cell.angle_alpha   90.00
_cell.angle_beta   90.00
_cell.angle_gamma   90.00
#
_symmetry.space_group_name_H-M   'P 1'
#
loop_
_entity.id
_entity.type
_entity.pdbx_description
1 polymer ?
#
loop_
_entity_poly.entity_id
_entity_poly.type
_entity_poly.pdbx_seq_one_letter_code
_entity_poly.pdbx_strand_id
1 'polypeptide(L)'
;MTNSKFNIFINKKTISINDRAFNYGDGLFETILVKNNKIIYLKEHVRRLHKGCDIIRINKPTLSLIKKNAEIAIGNRKNCILKIILSRGSCDFGYQYPKDLIPNLYFIRTSISSDKGNMTERVDVAYANYKPLGNNNLSKIKHLNRLDQCLIANELQNIKNGYNDLVITQNKNIIETLSSNLFFAREIKKQYFFDTPLISDFGIKGVMREKIIQSLRKKGYKVNIKNIEVSDVKKYASCFKVNSVKGIIFIDRIGKNKFSKPEILYNILKSFIY
;
A
#
# COMPACT_ATOMS: atom_id res chain seq x y z
N MET A 1 -11.89 12.42 -27.70
CA MET A 1 -11.08 11.75 -26.68
C MET A 1 -9.64 11.79 -27.15
N THR A 2 -8.81 12.64 -26.58
CA THR A 2 -7.39 12.72 -26.93
C THR A 2 -6.72 11.39 -26.60
N ASN A 3 -6.21 10.70 -27.62
CA ASN A 3 -5.37 9.52 -27.44
C ASN A 3 -4.08 9.96 -26.70
N SER A 4 -4.11 9.94 -25.37
CA SER A 4 -2.95 10.30 -24.56
C SER A 4 -1.82 9.33 -24.90
N LYS A 5 -0.76 9.82 -25.48
CA LYS A 5 0.46 9.04 -25.75
C LYS A 5 1.17 8.75 -24.42
N PHE A 6 1.79 7.58 -24.31
CA PHE A 6 2.67 7.19 -23.20
C PHE A 6 3.91 6.54 -23.76
N ASN A 7 5.06 6.86 -23.20
CA ASN A 7 6.27 6.07 -23.43
C ASN A 7 6.21 4.83 -22.54
N ILE A 8 6.29 3.63 -23.12
CA ILE A 8 6.13 2.35 -22.41
C ILE A 8 7.51 1.70 -22.23
N PHE A 9 7.80 1.32 -20.98
CA PHE A 9 9.04 0.66 -20.60
C PHE A 9 8.72 -0.64 -19.85
N ILE A 10 9.15 -1.78 -20.39
CA ILE A 10 8.86 -3.10 -19.83
C ILE A 10 10.15 -3.73 -19.34
N ASN A 11 10.22 -4.05 -18.04
CA ASN A 11 11.35 -4.68 -17.36
C ASN A 11 12.69 -3.97 -17.63
N LYS A 12 12.66 -2.67 -17.96
CA LYS A 12 13.85 -1.85 -18.19
C LYS A 12 14.54 -1.58 -16.86
N LYS A 13 15.86 -1.75 -16.80
CA LYS A 13 16.68 -1.57 -15.59
C LYS A 13 17.27 -0.15 -15.46
N THR A 14 17.12 0.67 -16.48
CA THR A 14 17.66 2.03 -16.53
C THR A 14 16.53 3.05 -16.66
N ILE A 15 16.74 4.23 -16.12
CA ILE A 15 15.87 5.40 -16.26
C ILE A 15 16.72 6.57 -16.78
N SER A 16 16.11 7.48 -17.55
CA SER A 16 16.78 8.72 -17.91
C SER A 16 17.03 9.57 -16.67
N ILE A 17 18.21 10.17 -16.56
CA ILE A 17 18.53 11.14 -15.51
C ILE A 17 17.58 12.36 -15.56
N ASN A 18 17.03 12.66 -16.74
CA ASN A 18 16.09 13.76 -16.95
C ASN A 18 14.62 13.35 -16.69
N ASP A 19 14.35 12.10 -16.24
CA ASP A 19 13.00 11.71 -15.85
C ASP A 19 12.59 12.46 -14.58
N ARG A 20 11.45 13.12 -14.62
CA ARG A 20 10.94 13.92 -13.50
C ARG A 20 10.63 13.08 -12.25
N ALA A 21 10.39 11.79 -12.41
CA ALA A 21 10.27 10.87 -11.26
C ALA A 21 11.58 10.74 -10.51
N PHE A 22 12.71 10.69 -11.20
CA PHE A 22 14.03 10.63 -10.61
C PHE A 22 14.40 11.96 -9.91
N ASN A 23 14.18 13.09 -10.60
CA ASN A 23 14.61 14.40 -10.07
C ASN A 23 13.68 14.96 -8.98
N TYR A 24 12.38 14.73 -9.06
CA TYR A 24 11.37 15.41 -8.23
C TYR A 24 10.39 14.46 -7.53
N GLY A 25 10.45 13.17 -7.80
CA GLY A 25 9.39 12.26 -7.39
C GLY A 25 8.04 12.56 -8.07
N ASP A 26 8.06 13.26 -9.23
CA ASP A 26 6.87 13.69 -9.95
C ASP A 26 6.22 12.53 -10.70
N GLY A 27 5.44 11.75 -9.95
CA GLY A 27 4.78 10.56 -10.46
C GLY A 27 4.12 9.73 -9.37
N LEU A 28 3.58 8.59 -9.78
CA LEU A 28 2.80 7.67 -8.98
C LEU A 28 3.32 6.24 -9.15
N PHE A 29 2.99 5.36 -8.21
CA PHE A 29 3.30 3.95 -8.39
C PHE A 29 2.25 3.02 -7.78
N GLU A 30 2.18 1.82 -8.31
CA GLU A 30 1.43 0.70 -7.78
C GLU A 30 2.34 -0.51 -7.60
N THR A 31 2.00 -1.36 -6.61
CA THR A 31 2.70 -2.63 -6.36
C THR A 31 1.64 -3.70 -6.22
N ILE A 32 1.64 -4.65 -7.14
CA ILE A 32 0.54 -5.57 -7.38
C ILE A 32 1.06 -7.00 -7.31
N LEU A 33 0.37 -7.85 -6.56
CA LEU A 33 0.63 -9.28 -6.54
C LEU A 33 0.13 -9.91 -7.84
N VAL A 34 0.99 -10.72 -8.44
CA VAL A 34 0.60 -11.69 -9.47
C VAL A 34 0.65 -13.07 -8.85
N LYS A 35 -0.48 -13.80 -8.87
CA LYS A 35 -0.60 -15.15 -8.34
C LYS A 35 -1.31 -16.05 -9.35
N ASN A 36 -0.74 -17.19 -9.65
CA ASN A 36 -1.26 -18.14 -10.65
C ASN A 36 -1.59 -17.45 -11.99
N ASN A 37 -0.68 -16.64 -12.50
CA ASN A 37 -0.80 -15.80 -13.71
C ASN A 37 -1.91 -14.73 -13.66
N LYS A 38 -2.56 -14.53 -12.52
CA LYS A 38 -3.59 -13.49 -12.36
C LYS A 38 -3.02 -12.26 -11.67
N ILE A 39 -3.23 -11.09 -12.27
CA ILE A 39 -2.89 -9.80 -11.67
C ILE A 39 -3.99 -9.46 -10.67
N ILE A 40 -3.66 -9.53 -9.38
CA ILE A 40 -4.66 -9.43 -8.32
C ILE A 40 -5.16 -7.99 -8.16
N TYR A 41 -6.48 -7.81 -8.23
CA TYR A 41 -7.16 -6.51 -8.06
C TYR A 41 -6.67 -5.39 -9.00
N LEU A 42 -6.29 -5.73 -10.24
CA LEU A 42 -5.77 -4.75 -11.21
C LEU A 42 -6.70 -3.54 -11.37
N LYS A 43 -8.01 -3.75 -11.47
CA LYS A 43 -9.00 -2.67 -11.62
C LYS A 43 -8.97 -1.67 -10.46
N GLU A 44 -8.84 -2.17 -9.23
CA GLU A 44 -8.79 -1.37 -8.02
C GLU A 44 -7.46 -0.59 -7.92
N HIS A 45 -6.35 -1.22 -8.29
CA HIS A 45 -5.05 -0.56 -8.38
C HIS A 45 -5.07 0.57 -9.41
N VAL A 46 -5.62 0.32 -10.61
CA VAL A 46 -5.75 1.35 -11.65
C VAL A 46 -6.68 2.48 -11.20
N ARG A 47 -7.78 2.18 -10.52
CA ARG A 47 -8.66 3.21 -9.95
C ARG A 47 -7.93 4.09 -8.93
N ARG A 48 -7.08 3.53 -8.09
CA ARG A 48 -6.26 4.29 -7.14
C ARG A 48 -5.20 5.13 -7.86
N LEU A 49 -4.52 4.57 -8.86
CA LEU A 49 -3.58 5.29 -9.72
C LEU A 49 -4.27 6.52 -10.37
N HIS A 50 -5.47 6.34 -10.93
CA HIS A 50 -6.25 7.42 -11.56
C HIS A 50 -6.61 8.53 -10.57
N LYS A 51 -6.98 8.21 -9.32
CA LYS A 51 -7.20 9.22 -8.28
C LYS A 51 -5.93 10.03 -8.00
N GLY A 52 -4.76 9.39 -8.02
CA GLY A 52 -3.50 10.09 -7.93
C GLY A 52 -3.24 10.98 -9.14
N CYS A 53 -3.54 10.50 -10.37
CA CYS A 53 -3.41 11.28 -11.60
C CYS A 53 -4.22 12.58 -11.56
N ASP A 54 -5.44 12.53 -11.00
CA ASP A 54 -6.27 13.74 -10.86
C ASP A 54 -5.60 14.79 -9.97
N ILE A 55 -5.00 14.35 -8.85
CA ILE A 55 -4.37 15.25 -7.88
C ILE A 55 -3.10 15.89 -8.43
N ILE A 56 -2.22 15.09 -9.07
CA ILE A 56 -0.96 15.63 -9.61
C ILE A 56 -1.08 16.04 -11.08
N ARG A 57 -2.30 15.96 -11.67
CA ARG A 57 -2.60 16.39 -13.04
C ARG A 57 -1.70 15.73 -14.10
N ILE A 58 -1.59 14.41 -14.04
CA ILE A 58 -0.95 13.57 -15.07
C ILE A 58 -2.04 12.85 -15.88
N ASN A 59 -1.85 12.70 -17.18
CA ASN A 59 -2.75 11.95 -18.04
C ASN A 59 -2.96 10.52 -17.51
N LYS A 60 -4.22 10.07 -17.53
CA LYS A 60 -4.61 8.73 -17.06
C LYS A 60 -4.37 7.67 -18.14
N PRO A 61 -3.53 6.67 -17.92
CA PRO A 61 -3.45 5.52 -18.82
C PRO A 61 -4.73 4.69 -18.73
N THR A 62 -5.26 4.22 -19.85
CA THR A 62 -6.46 3.38 -19.87
C THR A 62 -6.21 2.04 -19.19
N LEU A 63 -7.27 1.42 -18.62
CA LEU A 63 -7.16 0.08 -18.03
C LEU A 63 -6.66 -0.95 -19.06
N SER A 64 -7.08 -0.86 -20.32
CA SER A 64 -6.65 -1.74 -21.41
C SER A 64 -5.16 -1.58 -21.69
N LEU A 65 -4.65 -0.35 -21.77
CA LEU A 65 -3.22 -0.08 -21.94
C LEU A 65 -2.40 -0.69 -20.80
N ILE A 66 -2.83 -0.45 -19.55
CA ILE A 66 -2.14 -1.00 -18.38
C ILE A 66 -2.18 -2.52 -18.40
N LYS A 67 -3.35 -3.14 -18.64
CA LYS A 67 -3.51 -4.58 -18.65
C LYS A 67 -2.61 -5.24 -19.68
N LYS A 68 -2.65 -4.77 -20.95
CA LYS A 68 -1.81 -5.29 -22.04
C LYS A 68 -0.32 -5.29 -21.67
N ASN A 69 0.20 -4.16 -21.19
CA ASN A 69 1.63 -4.02 -20.89
C ASN A 69 2.03 -4.74 -19.60
N ALA A 70 1.12 -4.84 -18.62
CA ALA A 70 1.31 -5.66 -17.43
C ALA A 70 1.44 -7.14 -17.77
N GLU A 71 0.58 -7.68 -18.65
CA GLU A 71 0.65 -9.07 -19.14
C GLU A 71 1.96 -9.34 -19.86
N ILE A 72 2.44 -8.42 -20.71
CA ILE A 72 3.75 -8.53 -21.36
C ILE A 72 4.88 -8.55 -20.30
N ALA A 73 4.81 -7.66 -19.29
CA ALA A 73 5.83 -7.55 -18.26
C ALA A 73 5.96 -8.81 -17.40
N ILE A 74 4.85 -9.43 -17.02
CA ILE A 74 4.83 -10.65 -16.21
C ILE A 74 5.26 -11.89 -17.03
N GLY A 75 4.96 -11.91 -18.35
CA GLY A 75 5.24 -13.05 -19.21
C GLY A 75 4.65 -14.35 -18.63
N ASN A 76 5.40 -15.45 -18.69
CA ASN A 76 4.95 -16.77 -18.20
C ASN A 76 5.15 -16.97 -16.68
N ARG A 77 5.39 -15.93 -15.90
CA ARG A 77 5.61 -16.07 -14.45
C ARG A 77 4.30 -16.25 -13.69
N LYS A 78 4.14 -17.44 -13.07
CA LYS A 78 2.95 -17.75 -12.26
C LYS A 78 2.80 -16.81 -11.05
N ASN A 79 3.92 -16.53 -10.37
CA ASN A 79 3.93 -15.71 -9.15
C ASN A 79 5.05 -14.67 -9.24
N CYS A 80 4.68 -13.40 -9.08
CA CYS A 80 5.65 -12.30 -9.05
C CYS A 80 5.00 -11.04 -8.44
N ILE A 81 5.80 -10.03 -8.23
CA ILE A 81 5.35 -8.67 -7.92
C ILE A 81 5.46 -7.86 -9.21
N LEU A 82 4.38 -7.20 -9.59
CA LEU A 82 4.37 -6.21 -10.65
C LEU A 82 4.36 -4.82 -10.03
N LYS A 83 5.40 -4.04 -10.29
CA LYS A 83 5.45 -2.60 -9.97
C LYS A 83 5.14 -1.81 -11.23
N ILE A 84 4.14 -0.93 -11.14
CA ILE A 84 3.80 0.04 -12.18
C ILE A 84 4.24 1.40 -11.70
N ILE A 85 5.02 2.13 -12.49
CA ILE A 85 5.43 3.51 -12.21
C ILE A 85 4.94 4.39 -13.33
N LEU A 86 4.24 5.46 -12.99
CA LEU A 86 3.82 6.51 -13.91
C LEU A 86 4.56 7.80 -13.54
N SER A 87 5.50 8.21 -14.39
CA SER A 87 6.20 9.49 -14.30
C SER A 87 5.54 10.49 -15.21
N ARG A 88 5.65 11.79 -14.89
CA ARG A 88 5.22 12.84 -15.80
C ARG A 88 5.95 12.84 -17.14
N GLY A 89 7.16 12.26 -17.21
CA GLY A 89 8.00 12.19 -18.40
C GLY A 89 9.40 12.75 -18.14
N SER A 90 10.17 12.86 -19.21
CA SER A 90 11.57 13.35 -19.17
C SER A 90 11.67 14.68 -19.88
N CYS A 91 12.27 15.67 -19.24
CA CYS A 91 12.61 16.97 -19.84
C CYS A 91 13.76 17.63 -19.07
N ASP A 92 14.42 18.58 -19.71
CA ASP A 92 15.58 19.30 -19.15
C ASP A 92 15.19 20.55 -18.33
N PHE A 93 13.90 20.83 -18.21
CA PHE A 93 13.38 21.97 -17.46
C PHE A 93 13.32 21.65 -15.95
N GLY A 94 13.40 22.67 -15.11
CA GLY A 94 13.22 22.56 -13.67
C GLY A 94 11.79 22.18 -13.27
N TYR A 95 11.14 22.96 -12.40
CA TYR A 95 9.77 22.63 -11.96
C TYR A 95 8.72 22.77 -13.06
N GLN A 96 8.92 23.68 -14.01
CA GLN A 96 8.06 23.80 -15.19
C GLN A 96 8.32 22.65 -16.16
N TYR A 97 7.35 22.35 -17.00
CA TYR A 97 7.44 21.33 -18.04
C TYR A 97 6.57 21.69 -19.25
N PRO A 98 6.90 21.21 -20.45
CA PRO A 98 6.10 21.44 -21.66
C PRO A 98 4.69 20.87 -21.51
N LYS A 99 3.68 21.58 -22.06
CA LYS A 99 2.26 21.13 -21.99
C LYS A 99 2.01 19.79 -22.68
N ASP A 100 2.81 19.46 -23.68
CA ASP A 100 2.75 18.26 -24.52
C ASP A 100 3.71 17.16 -24.04
N LEU A 101 4.32 17.31 -22.86
CA LEU A 101 5.22 16.31 -22.29
C LEU A 101 4.54 14.95 -22.18
N ILE A 102 5.17 13.95 -22.77
CA ILE A 102 4.63 12.58 -22.82
C ILE A 102 5.01 11.83 -21.53
N PRO A 103 4.04 11.35 -20.74
CA PRO A 103 4.32 10.59 -19.53
C PRO A 103 5.02 9.27 -19.83
N ASN A 104 5.91 8.85 -18.91
CA ASN A 104 6.57 7.57 -18.95
C ASN A 104 5.84 6.55 -18.06
N LEU A 105 5.57 5.36 -18.60
CA LEU A 105 4.87 4.30 -17.90
C LEU A 105 5.76 3.04 -17.85
N TYR A 106 6.24 2.70 -16.68
CA TYR A 106 7.15 1.58 -16.45
C TYR A 106 6.39 0.40 -15.84
N PHE A 107 6.64 -0.80 -16.35
CA PHE A 107 6.17 -2.07 -15.81
C PHE A 107 7.37 -2.91 -15.41
N ILE A 108 7.55 -3.16 -14.12
CA ILE A 108 8.72 -3.85 -13.59
C ILE A 108 8.25 -5.09 -12.86
N ARG A 109 8.73 -6.24 -13.29
CA ARG A 109 8.52 -7.52 -12.63
C ARG A 109 9.65 -7.81 -11.67
N THR A 110 9.29 -8.22 -10.44
CA THR A 110 10.23 -8.72 -9.42
C THR A 110 9.79 -10.13 -9.00
N SER A 111 10.73 -11.06 -8.90
CA SER A 111 10.45 -12.40 -8.40
C SER A 111 10.04 -12.34 -6.92
N ILE A 112 9.12 -13.22 -6.51
CA ILE A 112 8.82 -13.48 -5.11
C ILE A 112 9.57 -14.75 -4.74
N SER A 113 10.35 -14.73 -3.67
CA SER A 113 10.78 -15.97 -3.03
C SER A 113 9.53 -16.70 -2.50
N SER A 114 9.38 -17.97 -2.78
CA SER A 114 8.16 -18.76 -2.83
C SER A 114 7.22 -18.74 -1.63
N ASP A 115 7.63 -18.24 -0.45
CA ASP A 115 6.88 -18.50 0.79
C ASP A 115 6.58 -17.26 1.66
N LYS A 116 6.73 -16.05 1.16
CA LYS A 116 6.46 -14.83 1.95
C LYS A 116 5.06 -14.29 1.69
N GLY A 117 4.14 -14.57 2.59
CA GLY A 117 2.79 -14.05 2.56
C GLY A 117 1.74 -15.01 3.14
N ASN A 118 2.15 -15.87 4.07
CA ASN A 118 1.20 -16.71 4.80
C ASN A 118 0.70 -15.98 6.04
N MET A 119 -0.60 -16.11 6.33
CA MET A 119 -1.20 -15.69 7.63
C MET A 119 -0.58 -16.35 8.84
N THR A 120 0.35 -17.27 8.65
CA THR A 120 1.16 -17.89 9.72
C THR A 120 2.26 -16.94 10.20
N GLU A 121 2.69 -15.97 9.36
CA GLU A 121 3.67 -14.97 9.78
C GLU A 121 3.08 -14.08 10.87
N ARG A 122 3.85 -13.90 11.94
CA ARG A 122 3.53 -13.04 13.08
C ARG A 122 4.65 -12.04 13.26
N VAL A 123 4.30 -10.84 13.67
CA VAL A 123 5.28 -9.75 13.75
C VAL A 123 5.08 -8.90 14.99
N ASP A 124 6.19 -8.44 15.54
CA ASP A 124 6.22 -7.39 16.54
C ASP A 124 6.44 -6.04 15.84
N VAL A 125 5.71 -5.03 16.28
CA VAL A 125 5.85 -3.67 15.74
C VAL A 125 6.06 -2.65 16.87
N ALA A 126 6.89 -1.64 16.59
CA ALA A 126 7.07 -0.50 17.47
C ALA A 126 6.34 0.74 16.92
N TYR A 127 6.37 1.84 17.64
CA TYR A 127 5.91 3.12 17.13
C TYR A 127 7.07 3.86 16.49
N ALA A 128 6.84 4.47 15.33
CA ALA A 128 7.79 5.38 14.71
C ALA A 128 7.94 6.66 15.54
N ASN A 129 9.17 7.13 15.73
CA ASN A 129 9.44 8.45 16.32
C ASN A 129 9.19 9.54 15.30
N TYR A 130 9.60 9.33 14.06
CA TYR A 130 9.37 10.27 12.97
C TYR A 130 7.86 10.48 12.74
N LYS A 131 7.47 11.74 12.65
CA LYS A 131 6.07 12.13 12.41
C LYS A 131 5.98 12.80 11.04
N PRO A 132 5.46 12.09 10.02
CA PRO A 132 5.32 12.68 8.71
C PRO A 132 4.34 13.84 8.75
N LEU A 133 4.65 14.87 7.96
CA LEU A 133 3.76 16.00 7.78
C LEU A 133 2.57 15.57 6.92
N GLY A 134 1.38 15.65 7.47
CA GLY A 134 0.12 15.36 6.78
C GLY A 134 -0.62 16.62 6.37
N ASN A 135 -1.89 16.44 6.05
CA ASN A 135 -2.85 17.50 5.75
C ASN A 135 -2.67 18.20 4.40
N ASN A 136 -2.18 17.48 3.40
CA ASN A 136 -2.22 17.96 2.02
C ASN A 136 -2.74 16.87 1.07
N ASN A 137 -3.01 17.24 -0.18
CA ASN A 137 -3.51 16.28 -1.16
C ASN A 137 -2.47 15.19 -1.50
N LEU A 138 -1.17 15.49 -1.40
CA LEU A 138 -0.10 14.55 -1.72
C LEU A 138 0.01 13.43 -0.69
N SER A 139 -0.20 13.71 0.59
CA SER A 139 -0.08 12.69 1.65
C SER A 139 -1.09 11.55 1.53
N LYS A 140 -2.14 11.71 0.72
CA LYS A 140 -3.23 10.73 0.53
C LYS A 140 -3.06 9.83 -0.71
N ILE A 141 -2.08 10.15 -1.57
CA ILE A 141 -1.85 9.41 -2.80
C ILE A 141 -0.52 8.65 -2.77
N LYS A 142 -0.44 7.63 -3.61
CA LYS A 142 0.74 6.77 -3.70
C LYS A 142 1.75 7.37 -4.71
N HIS A 143 2.25 8.59 -4.40
CA HIS A 143 3.27 9.28 -5.20
C HIS A 143 4.66 8.70 -4.99
N LEU A 144 5.61 9.07 -5.84
CA LEU A 144 6.98 8.55 -5.82
C LEU A 144 7.88 9.15 -4.74
N ASN A 145 7.59 10.36 -4.29
CA ASN A 145 8.35 10.98 -3.20
C ASN A 145 7.99 10.29 -1.87
N ARG A 146 8.83 9.34 -1.44
CA ARG A 146 8.63 8.50 -0.24
C ARG A 146 9.75 8.66 0.79
N LEU A 147 10.30 9.86 0.88
CA LEU A 147 11.38 10.13 1.84
C LEU A 147 10.93 9.90 3.30
N ASP A 148 9.70 10.28 3.65
CA ASP A 148 9.12 9.98 4.97
C ASP A 148 9.20 8.49 5.31
N GLN A 149 8.80 7.62 4.37
CA GLN A 149 8.85 6.17 4.57
C GLN A 149 10.29 5.65 4.63
N CYS A 150 11.23 6.26 3.91
CA CYS A 150 12.65 5.92 4.00
C CYS A 150 13.23 6.28 5.37
N LEU A 151 12.88 7.45 5.92
CA LEU A 151 13.30 7.87 7.26
C LEU A 151 12.74 6.93 8.33
N ILE A 152 11.47 6.56 8.25
CA ILE A 152 10.85 5.59 9.17
C ILE A 152 11.51 4.21 9.03
N ALA A 153 11.82 3.77 7.80
CA ALA A 153 12.50 2.50 7.58
C ALA A 153 13.91 2.50 8.18
N ASN A 154 14.61 3.63 8.14
CA ASN A 154 15.92 3.80 8.78
C ASN A 154 15.84 3.71 10.32
N GLU A 155 14.78 4.27 10.93
CA GLU A 155 14.55 4.07 12.37
C GLU A 155 14.46 2.58 12.72
N LEU A 156 13.75 1.78 11.90
CA LEU A 156 13.58 0.35 12.16
C LEU A 156 14.92 -0.40 12.19
N GLN A 157 15.87 -0.01 11.34
CA GLN A 157 17.21 -0.62 11.33
C GLN A 157 18.00 -0.37 12.63
N ASN A 158 17.69 0.73 13.32
CA ASN A 158 18.40 1.15 14.54
C ASN A 158 17.72 0.63 15.83
N ILE A 159 16.56 -0.01 15.75
CA ILE A 159 15.85 -0.54 16.92
C ILE A 159 16.40 -1.91 17.29
N LYS A 160 17.01 -2.03 18.48
CA LYS A 160 17.69 -3.25 18.97
C LYS A 160 16.75 -4.43 19.31
N ASN A 161 15.45 -4.27 19.38
CA ASN A 161 14.53 -5.25 20.01
C ASN A 161 13.79 -6.17 19.02
N GLY A 162 14.30 -6.41 17.83
CA GLY A 162 13.74 -7.41 16.89
C GLY A 162 12.35 -7.07 16.34
N TYR A 163 11.98 -5.79 16.32
CA TYR A 163 10.75 -5.36 15.66
C TYR A 163 10.82 -5.52 14.14
N ASN A 164 9.70 -5.88 13.53
CA ASN A 164 9.60 -6.16 12.09
C ASN A 164 8.98 -5.03 11.28
N ASP A 165 8.36 -4.05 11.94
CA ASP A 165 7.68 -2.92 11.29
C ASP A 165 7.43 -1.79 12.30
N LEU A 166 7.05 -0.61 11.82
CA LEU A 166 6.74 0.55 12.64
C LEU A 166 5.34 1.07 12.37
N VAL A 167 4.60 1.36 13.45
CA VAL A 167 3.31 2.05 13.40
C VAL A 167 3.54 3.55 13.28
N ILE A 168 2.97 4.14 12.26
CA ILE A 168 2.96 5.57 12.00
C ILE A 168 1.77 6.20 12.71
N THR A 169 2.04 7.25 13.47
CA THR A 169 1.00 8.00 14.21
C THR A 169 1.02 9.47 13.81
N GLN A 170 -0.15 10.10 13.85
CA GLN A 170 -0.33 11.54 13.68
C GLN A 170 -1.32 12.05 14.74
N ASN A 171 -0.98 13.11 15.47
CA ASN A 171 -1.83 13.66 16.52
C ASN A 171 -2.37 12.62 17.51
N LYS A 172 -1.48 11.72 18.00
CA LYS A 172 -1.79 10.56 18.86
C LYS A 172 -2.63 9.46 18.22
N ASN A 173 -3.14 9.64 17.00
CA ASN A 173 -3.90 8.64 16.28
C ASN A 173 -2.99 7.72 15.48
N ILE A 174 -3.32 6.44 15.50
CA ILE A 174 -2.70 5.43 14.64
C ILE A 174 -3.22 5.61 13.22
N ILE A 175 -2.32 5.55 12.24
CA ILE A 175 -2.66 5.68 10.83
C ILE A 175 -2.44 4.36 10.08
N GLU A 176 -1.20 3.93 9.95
CA GLU A 176 -0.80 2.74 9.20
C GLU A 176 0.56 2.24 9.70
N THR A 177 1.09 1.16 9.13
CA THR A 177 2.51 0.81 9.28
C THR A 177 3.29 1.29 8.06
N LEU A 178 4.60 1.07 8.05
CA LEU A 178 5.49 1.50 6.96
C LEU A 178 4.97 1.13 5.55
N SER A 179 4.32 -0.02 5.42
CA SER A 179 3.85 -0.51 4.11
C SER A 179 2.47 -1.18 4.12
N SER A 180 1.73 -1.10 5.23
CA SER A 180 0.47 -1.82 5.41
C SER A 180 -0.55 -1.01 6.22
N ASN A 181 -1.83 -1.24 5.95
CA ASN A 181 -2.90 -0.71 6.79
C ASN A 181 -3.18 -1.64 7.97
N LEU A 182 -3.75 -1.09 9.04
CA LEU A 182 -4.01 -1.79 10.29
C LEU A 182 -5.50 -2.08 10.47
N PHE A 183 -5.78 -3.21 11.10
CA PHE A 183 -7.07 -3.59 11.64
C PHE A 183 -6.90 -4.06 13.08
N PHE A 184 -7.85 -3.68 13.90
CA PHE A 184 -7.97 -4.10 15.28
C PHE A 184 -9.28 -4.86 15.47
N ALA A 185 -9.26 -5.93 16.24
CA ALA A 185 -10.46 -6.72 16.51
C ALA A 185 -10.74 -6.78 18.01
N ARG A 186 -12.03 -6.69 18.33
CA ARG A 186 -12.58 -6.91 19.68
C ARG A 186 -13.57 -8.05 19.61
N GLU A 187 -13.57 -8.87 20.62
CA GLU A 187 -14.59 -9.89 20.83
C GLU A 187 -15.51 -9.45 21.97
N ILE A 188 -16.82 -9.36 21.68
CA ILE A 188 -17.86 -9.02 22.65
C ILE A 188 -18.96 -10.05 22.52
N LYS A 189 -19.27 -10.81 23.58
CA LYS A 189 -20.30 -11.85 23.60
C LYS A 189 -20.15 -12.83 22.42
N LYS A 190 -18.92 -13.32 22.18
CA LYS A 190 -18.54 -14.23 21.07
C LYS A 190 -18.75 -13.67 19.67
N GLN A 191 -18.95 -12.37 19.52
CA GLN A 191 -19.01 -11.67 18.22
C GLN A 191 -17.78 -10.81 18.00
N TYR A 192 -17.24 -10.82 16.76
CA TYR A 192 -16.10 -10.01 16.37
C TYR A 192 -16.56 -8.67 15.79
N PHE A 193 -15.93 -7.61 16.29
CA PHE A 193 -16.05 -6.23 15.80
C PHE A 193 -14.69 -5.77 15.31
N PHE A 194 -14.66 -5.15 14.15
CA PHE A 194 -13.41 -4.70 13.54
C PHE A 194 -13.36 -3.17 13.50
N ASP A 195 -12.24 -2.63 13.89
CA ASP A 195 -11.95 -1.21 13.74
C ASP A 195 -10.69 -1.05 12.87
N THR A 196 -10.68 -0.07 11.98
CA THR A 196 -9.51 0.28 11.15
C THR A 196 -9.31 1.79 11.21
N PRO A 197 -8.04 2.27 11.28
CA PRO A 197 -7.76 3.70 11.36
C PRO A 197 -8.43 4.51 10.25
N LEU A 198 -8.95 5.69 10.61
CA LEU A 198 -9.38 6.70 9.67
C LEU A 198 -8.16 7.25 8.94
N ILE A 199 -8.17 7.19 7.63
CA ILE A 199 -7.15 7.78 6.75
C ILE A 199 -7.76 9.01 6.11
N SER A 200 -7.54 10.18 6.71
CA SER A 200 -8.06 11.48 6.27
C SER A 200 -6.96 12.41 5.75
N ASP A 201 -5.96 12.68 6.57
CA ASP A 201 -4.95 13.71 6.32
C ASP A 201 -3.59 13.15 5.93
N PHE A 202 -3.31 11.93 6.31
CA PHE A 202 -2.10 11.18 5.97
C PHE A 202 -2.43 9.70 5.81
N GLY A 203 -1.59 8.98 5.04
CA GLY A 203 -1.68 7.53 4.84
C GLY A 203 -2.38 7.13 3.55
N ILE A 204 -2.15 5.90 3.15
CA ILE A 204 -2.64 5.35 1.89
C ILE A 204 -3.87 4.46 2.13
N LYS A 205 -4.99 4.78 1.50
CA LYS A 205 -6.15 3.87 1.45
C LYS A 205 -5.79 2.66 0.61
N GLY A 206 -5.38 1.58 1.28
CA GLY A 206 -4.89 0.35 0.65
C GLY A 206 -5.98 -0.39 -0.13
N VAL A 207 -5.64 -0.94 -1.30
CA VAL A 207 -6.58 -1.77 -2.08
C VAL A 207 -7.01 -2.99 -1.26
N MET A 208 -6.07 -3.69 -0.62
CA MET A 208 -6.40 -4.84 0.24
C MET A 208 -7.25 -4.43 1.45
N ARG A 209 -6.98 -3.27 2.07
CA ARG A 209 -7.80 -2.74 3.16
C ARG A 209 -9.26 -2.59 2.73
N GLU A 210 -9.52 -1.95 1.60
CA GLU A 210 -10.89 -1.74 1.09
C GLU A 210 -11.59 -3.08 0.79
N LYS A 211 -10.85 -4.05 0.22
CA LYS A 211 -11.39 -5.40 -0.03
C LYS A 211 -11.78 -6.12 1.26
N ILE A 212 -10.95 -6.05 2.29
CA ILE A 212 -11.26 -6.66 3.59
C ILE A 212 -12.47 -6.00 4.23
N ILE A 213 -12.56 -4.66 4.23
CA ILE A 213 -13.73 -3.94 4.75
C ILE A 213 -15.01 -4.42 4.04
N GLN A 214 -15.01 -4.45 2.70
CA GLN A 214 -16.17 -4.89 1.91
C GLN A 214 -16.54 -6.34 2.22
N SER A 215 -15.55 -7.23 2.29
CA SER A 215 -15.76 -8.65 2.52
C SER A 215 -16.25 -8.96 3.93
N LEU A 216 -15.71 -8.31 4.95
CA LEU A 216 -16.18 -8.43 6.33
C LEU A 216 -17.63 -7.94 6.46
N ARG A 217 -17.95 -6.78 5.90
CA ARG A 217 -19.32 -6.23 5.92
C ARG A 217 -20.31 -7.15 5.18
N LYS A 218 -19.90 -7.71 4.04
CA LYS A 218 -20.73 -8.67 3.30
C LYS A 218 -21.03 -9.93 4.10
N LYS A 219 -20.14 -10.33 4.99
CA LYS A 219 -20.34 -11.47 5.94
C LYS A 219 -21.08 -11.07 7.22
N GLY A 220 -21.59 -9.85 7.32
CA GLY A 220 -22.36 -9.38 8.48
C GLY A 220 -21.51 -8.83 9.64
N TYR A 221 -20.19 -8.75 9.52
CA TYR A 221 -19.35 -8.17 10.57
C TYR A 221 -19.42 -6.64 10.58
N LYS A 222 -19.49 -6.07 11.78
CA LYS A 222 -19.40 -4.62 11.96
C LYS A 222 -17.96 -4.16 11.80
N VAL A 223 -17.73 -3.26 10.83
CA VAL A 223 -16.41 -2.66 10.55
C VAL A 223 -16.54 -1.15 10.65
N ASN A 224 -15.86 -0.55 11.64
CA ASN A 224 -15.81 0.88 11.85
C ASN A 224 -14.50 1.45 11.29
N ILE A 225 -14.62 2.57 10.58
CA ILE A 225 -13.47 3.38 10.16
C ILE A 225 -13.47 4.59 11.08
N LYS A 226 -12.49 4.69 11.98
CA LYS A 226 -12.48 5.73 13.02
C LYS A 226 -11.07 6.09 13.46
N ASN A 227 -10.92 7.18 14.16
CA ASN A 227 -9.69 7.48 14.88
C ASN A 227 -9.45 6.43 15.98
N ILE A 228 -8.24 5.93 16.04
CA ILE A 228 -7.77 4.98 17.05
C ILE A 228 -6.55 5.61 17.70
N GLU A 229 -6.70 6.04 18.94
CA GLU A 229 -5.57 6.59 19.67
C GLU A 229 -4.61 5.50 20.15
N VAL A 230 -3.35 5.87 20.33
CA VAL A 230 -2.32 4.99 20.90
C VAL A 230 -2.77 4.44 22.27
N SER A 231 -3.44 5.26 23.08
CA SER A 231 -4.01 4.89 24.38
C SER A 231 -5.10 3.82 24.31
N ASP A 232 -5.80 3.74 23.17
CA ASP A 232 -6.89 2.78 22.96
C ASP A 232 -6.44 1.39 22.53
N VAL A 233 -5.18 1.24 22.11
CA VAL A 233 -4.64 -0.02 21.60
C VAL A 233 -4.83 -1.19 22.58
N LYS A 234 -4.70 -0.93 23.89
CA LYS A 234 -4.90 -1.90 24.96
C LYS A 234 -6.33 -2.47 25.08
N LYS A 235 -7.32 -1.83 24.43
CA LYS A 235 -8.73 -2.24 24.44
C LYS A 235 -9.02 -3.36 23.40
N TYR A 236 -8.06 -3.67 22.54
CA TYR A 236 -8.23 -4.65 21.48
C TYR A 236 -7.57 -5.98 21.82
N ALA A 237 -8.27 -7.07 21.52
CA ALA A 237 -7.77 -8.42 21.75
C ALA A 237 -6.83 -8.88 20.63
N SER A 238 -7.03 -8.41 19.42
CA SER A 238 -6.27 -8.83 18.25
C SER A 238 -5.95 -7.67 17.32
N CYS A 239 -4.81 -7.77 16.63
CA CYS A 239 -4.39 -6.80 15.64
C CYS A 239 -3.77 -7.52 14.44
N PHE A 240 -4.00 -6.99 13.24
CA PHE A 240 -3.36 -7.47 12.01
C PHE A 240 -3.13 -6.33 11.03
N LYS A 241 -2.12 -6.50 10.20
CA LYS A 241 -1.79 -5.56 9.12
C LYS A 241 -2.03 -6.19 7.76
N VAL A 242 -2.32 -5.36 6.76
CA VAL A 242 -2.71 -5.82 5.43
C VAL A 242 -2.08 -5.01 4.32
N ASN A 243 -1.60 -5.67 3.28
CA ASN A 243 -1.24 -5.03 2.02
C ASN A 243 -1.47 -5.96 0.82
N SER A 244 -1.39 -5.43 -0.39
CA SER A 244 -1.72 -6.18 -1.61
C SER A 244 -0.70 -7.25 -2.01
N VAL A 245 0.49 -7.27 -1.41
CA VAL A 245 1.55 -8.23 -1.74
C VAL A 245 1.63 -9.35 -0.71
N LYS A 246 1.67 -8.99 0.58
CA LYS A 246 1.82 -9.94 1.68
C LYS A 246 0.48 -10.46 2.23
N GLY A 247 -0.64 -9.89 1.78
CA GLY A 247 -1.96 -10.26 2.29
C GLY A 247 -2.18 -9.79 3.72
N ILE A 248 -2.54 -10.70 4.63
CA ILE A 248 -2.84 -10.45 6.03
C ILE A 248 -1.71 -11.03 6.90
N ILE A 249 -1.19 -10.22 7.80
CA ILE A 249 -0.16 -10.61 8.77
C ILE A 249 -0.65 -10.23 10.17
N PHE A 250 -0.67 -11.18 11.09
CA PHE A 250 -1.03 -10.92 12.48
C PHE A 250 0.10 -10.19 13.22
N ILE A 251 -0.28 -9.27 14.09
CA ILE A 251 0.63 -8.54 14.96
C ILE A 251 0.52 -9.15 16.37
N ASP A 252 1.66 -9.57 16.91
CA ASP A 252 1.74 -10.10 18.26
C ASP A 252 1.83 -9.01 19.31
N ARG A 253 2.51 -7.90 18.93
CA ARG A 253 2.75 -6.82 19.87
C ARG A 253 2.89 -5.47 19.12
N ILE A 254 2.29 -4.43 19.69
CA ILE A 254 2.57 -3.04 19.35
C ILE A 254 3.14 -2.35 20.61
N GLY A 255 4.44 -2.05 20.60
CA GLY A 255 5.12 -1.55 21.78
C GLY A 255 5.00 -2.53 22.96
N LYS A 256 4.31 -2.12 24.04
CA LYS A 256 4.04 -2.96 25.22
C LYS A 256 2.75 -3.78 25.12
N ASN A 257 1.86 -3.46 24.19
CA ASN A 257 0.54 -4.10 24.07
C ASN A 257 0.65 -5.40 23.28
N LYS A 258 0.29 -6.51 23.90
CA LYS A 258 0.26 -7.85 23.30
C LYS A 258 -1.13 -8.16 22.73
N PHE A 259 -1.17 -8.93 21.65
CA PHE A 259 -2.39 -9.36 20.98
C PHE A 259 -2.45 -10.87 20.85
N SER A 260 -3.67 -11.40 20.82
CA SER A 260 -3.95 -12.80 20.53
C SER A 260 -4.27 -13.01 19.05
N LYS A 261 -4.16 -14.26 18.61
CA LYS A 261 -4.61 -14.73 17.30
C LYS A 261 -5.61 -15.88 17.51
N PRO A 262 -6.87 -15.58 17.84
CA PRO A 262 -7.88 -16.63 17.99
C PRO A 262 -8.06 -17.38 16.67
N GLU A 263 -8.22 -18.70 16.74
CA GLU A 263 -8.43 -19.56 15.56
C GLU A 263 -9.66 -19.14 14.76
N ILE A 264 -10.72 -18.74 15.46
CA ILE A 264 -11.95 -18.22 14.84
C ILE A 264 -11.64 -17.00 13.97
N LEU A 265 -10.87 -16.04 14.49
CA LEU A 265 -10.47 -14.84 13.74
C LEU A 265 -9.60 -15.22 12.51
N TYR A 266 -8.68 -16.17 12.70
CA TYR A 266 -7.88 -16.70 11.59
C TYR A 266 -8.78 -17.27 10.49
N ASN A 267 -9.77 -18.10 10.84
CA ASN A 267 -10.68 -18.74 9.89
C ASN A 267 -11.58 -17.72 9.17
N ILE A 268 -12.05 -16.67 9.86
CA ILE A 268 -12.76 -15.56 9.26
C ILE A 268 -11.91 -14.88 8.17
N LEU A 269 -10.66 -14.61 8.47
CA LEU A 269 -9.76 -13.84 7.62
C LEU A 269 -9.12 -14.68 6.50
N LYS A 270 -8.90 -15.98 6.72
CA LYS A 270 -8.32 -16.92 5.74
C LYS A 270 -9.07 -16.91 4.41
N SER A 271 -10.37 -16.74 4.43
CA SER A 271 -11.22 -16.69 3.23
C SER A 271 -10.99 -15.43 2.36
N PHE A 272 -10.20 -14.46 2.80
CA PHE A 272 -9.90 -13.23 2.07
C PHE A 272 -8.50 -13.21 1.44
N ILE A 273 -7.72 -14.29 1.63
CA ILE A 273 -6.41 -14.45 1.01
C ILE A 273 -6.58 -15.16 -0.33
N TYR A 274 -5.79 -14.75 -1.31
CA TYR A 274 -5.78 -15.25 -2.69
C TYR A 274 -5.41 -16.71 -2.82
#